data_34388333a476cb3288762b6fac0f8479
#
_entry.id   34388333a476cb3288762b6fac0f8479
#
_cell.length_a   1.000
_cell.length_b   1.000
_cell.length_c   1.000
_cell.angle_alpha   90.00
_cell.angle_beta   90.00
_cell.angle_gamma   90.00
#
_symmetry.space_group_name_H-M   'P 1'
#
loop_
_entity.id
_entity.type
_entity.pdbx_description
1 polymer ?
#
loop_
_entity_poly.entity_id
_entity_poly.type
_entity_poly.pdbx_seq_one_letter_code
_entity_poly.pdbx_strand_id
1 'polypeptide(L)'
;EILRCLVGSEMCIRDRIKEQANRLYNGANIPFPSNADIIRLIEEKYYLYEIILYFTEQFEMIMSSIGNSSRESVLDDILHYINHNYASNITLENIAPLFGYNSSYLGKIFRKKMGENFNSYVDHVRIKHSMELLCSSELKVYAIAEKVGYRNVDYFHIKFKKYVGKSPAEYRKEHKNE
;
A
#
# COMPACT_ATOMS: atom_id res chain seq x y z
N GLU A 1 0.80 -36.91 -25.87
CA GLU A 1 0.35 -37.08 -24.45
C GLU A 1 1.03 -36.11 -23.50
N ILE A 2 2.33 -35.85 -23.61
CA ILE A 2 3.08 -34.92 -22.77
C ILE A 2 2.55 -33.46 -22.91
N LEU A 3 2.25 -33.02 -24.14
CA LEU A 3 1.66 -31.70 -24.40
C LEU A 3 0.25 -31.54 -23.81
N ARG A 4 -0.58 -32.59 -23.83
CA ARG A 4 -1.90 -32.56 -23.17
C ARG A 4 -1.82 -32.48 -21.65
N CYS A 5 -0.81 -33.08 -21.04
CA CYS A 5 -0.59 -33.03 -19.60
C CYS A 5 -0.06 -31.67 -19.16
N LEU A 6 0.86 -31.05 -19.94
CA LEU A 6 1.36 -29.69 -19.71
C LEU A 6 0.24 -28.64 -19.87
N VAL A 7 -0.54 -28.72 -20.94
CA VAL A 7 -1.67 -27.82 -21.19
C VAL A 7 -2.73 -27.95 -20.08
N GLY A 8 -2.98 -29.15 -19.56
CA GLY A 8 -3.93 -29.36 -18.47
C GLY A 8 -3.47 -28.73 -17.16
N SER A 9 -2.20 -28.87 -16.81
CA SER A 9 -1.63 -28.27 -15.59
C SER A 9 -1.51 -26.75 -15.68
N GLU A 10 -1.11 -26.22 -16.83
CA GLU A 10 -1.01 -24.78 -17.08
C GLU A 10 -2.40 -24.10 -17.06
N MET A 11 -3.42 -24.76 -17.60
CA MET A 11 -4.81 -24.28 -17.53
C MET A 11 -5.30 -24.21 -16.08
N CYS A 12 -4.97 -25.19 -15.24
CA CYS A 12 -5.32 -25.20 -13.83
C CYS A 12 -4.62 -24.07 -13.07
N ILE A 13 -3.34 -23.82 -13.31
CA ILE A 13 -2.58 -22.72 -12.72
C ILE A 13 -3.17 -21.38 -13.14
N ARG A 14 -3.47 -21.20 -14.43
CA ARG A 14 -4.04 -19.97 -14.97
C ARG A 14 -5.42 -19.67 -14.38
N ASP A 15 -6.31 -20.65 -14.30
CA ASP A 15 -7.64 -20.45 -13.72
C ASP A 15 -7.57 -20.08 -12.24
N ARG A 16 -6.61 -20.63 -11.51
CA ARG A 16 -6.30 -20.23 -10.14
C ARG A 16 -5.76 -18.81 -10.05
N ILE A 17 -4.85 -18.40 -10.95
CA ILE A 17 -4.35 -17.03 -11.02
C ILE A 17 -5.48 -16.06 -11.34
N LYS A 18 -6.35 -16.39 -12.31
CA LYS A 18 -7.51 -15.59 -12.67
C LYS A 18 -8.48 -15.43 -11.52
N GLU A 19 -8.76 -16.52 -10.81
CA GLU A 19 -9.64 -16.50 -9.63
C GLU A 19 -9.05 -15.64 -8.50
N GLN A 20 -7.77 -15.80 -8.20
CA GLN A 20 -7.07 -14.99 -7.21
C GLN A 20 -6.99 -13.51 -7.61
N ALA A 21 -6.69 -13.23 -8.87
CA ALA A 21 -6.65 -11.86 -9.37
C ALA A 21 -8.03 -11.19 -9.29
N ASN A 22 -9.10 -11.89 -9.65
CA ASN A 22 -10.46 -11.37 -9.52
C ASN A 22 -10.89 -11.15 -8.06
N ARG A 23 -10.41 -11.97 -7.13
CA ARG A 23 -10.67 -11.79 -5.67
C ARG A 23 -9.94 -10.59 -5.10
N LEU A 24 -8.68 -10.38 -5.52
CA LEU A 24 -7.81 -9.33 -4.98
C LEU A 24 -8.03 -7.97 -5.64
N TYR A 25 -8.42 -7.97 -6.91
CA TYR A 25 -8.53 -6.75 -7.74
C TYR A 25 -9.93 -6.64 -8.35
N ASN A 26 -10.94 -6.49 -7.50
CA ASN A 26 -12.34 -6.33 -7.89
C ASN A 26 -12.50 -5.12 -8.83
N GLY A 27 -12.76 -5.38 -10.11
CA GLY A 27 -12.94 -4.35 -11.14
C GLY A 27 -11.77 -4.13 -12.11
N ALA A 28 -10.62 -4.80 -11.92
CA ALA A 28 -9.56 -4.78 -12.94
C ALA A 28 -9.97 -5.64 -14.14
N ASN A 29 -10.04 -5.01 -15.32
CA ASN A 29 -10.26 -5.74 -16.57
C ASN A 29 -8.93 -6.40 -16.99
N ILE A 30 -8.63 -7.56 -16.42
CA ILE A 30 -7.39 -8.29 -16.67
C ILE A 30 -7.58 -9.10 -17.97
N PRO A 31 -6.80 -8.87 -19.02
CA PRO A 31 -6.93 -9.56 -20.30
C PRO A 31 -6.38 -11.00 -20.19
N PHE A 32 -7.24 -11.96 -19.94
CA PHE A 32 -6.90 -13.39 -20.02
C PHE A 32 -7.34 -13.95 -21.35
N PRO A 33 -6.44 -14.51 -22.18
CA PRO A 33 -6.82 -15.19 -23.41
C PRO A 33 -7.68 -16.43 -23.13
N SER A 34 -8.58 -16.78 -24.04
CA SER A 34 -9.40 -17.98 -23.87
C SER A 34 -8.57 -19.27 -23.98
N ASN A 35 -9.10 -20.38 -23.43
CA ASN A 35 -8.42 -21.67 -23.52
C ASN A 35 -8.28 -22.12 -24.97
N ALA A 36 -9.29 -21.84 -25.80
CA ALA A 36 -9.26 -22.17 -27.23
C ALA A 36 -8.17 -21.41 -27.98
N ASP A 37 -7.98 -20.12 -27.65
CA ASP A 37 -6.93 -19.29 -28.27
C ASP A 37 -5.53 -19.79 -27.89
N ILE A 38 -5.34 -20.20 -26.63
CA ILE A 38 -4.06 -20.75 -26.15
C ILE A 38 -3.75 -22.08 -26.85
N ILE A 39 -4.74 -22.99 -26.90
CA ILE A 39 -4.55 -24.30 -27.55
C ILE A 39 -4.20 -24.12 -29.03
N ARG A 40 -4.98 -23.30 -29.75
CA ARG A 40 -4.74 -23.01 -31.15
C ARG A 40 -3.35 -22.43 -31.40
N LEU A 41 -2.92 -21.52 -30.55
CA LEU A 41 -1.63 -20.87 -30.68
C LEU A 41 -0.46 -21.81 -30.38
N ILE A 42 -0.62 -22.76 -29.44
CA ILE A 42 0.37 -23.80 -29.15
C ILE A 42 0.45 -24.79 -30.33
N GLU A 43 -0.68 -25.13 -30.97
CA GLU A 43 -0.72 -26.02 -32.16
C GLU A 43 -0.06 -25.37 -33.38
N GLU A 44 -0.08 -24.04 -33.49
CA GLU A 44 0.57 -23.29 -34.58
C GLU A 44 2.09 -23.09 -34.38
N LYS A 45 2.63 -23.32 -33.17
CA LYS A 45 4.04 -23.11 -32.85
C LYS A 45 4.87 -24.38 -33.04
N TYR A 46 5.95 -24.25 -33.82
CA TYR A 46 6.86 -25.36 -34.10
C TYR A 46 7.97 -25.51 -33.05
N TYR A 47 8.29 -24.42 -32.29
CA TYR A 47 9.43 -24.41 -31.40
C TYR A 47 9.01 -24.01 -29.97
N LEU A 48 9.56 -24.72 -29.00
CA LEU A 48 9.29 -24.49 -27.60
C LEU A 48 9.56 -23.02 -27.15
N TYR A 49 10.60 -22.40 -27.69
CA TYR A 49 10.94 -21.01 -27.34
C TYR A 49 9.84 -20.02 -27.75
N GLU A 50 9.11 -20.26 -28.84
CA GLU A 50 7.99 -19.41 -29.27
C GLU A 50 6.81 -19.49 -28.31
N ILE A 51 6.59 -20.68 -27.73
CA ILE A 51 5.57 -20.89 -26.70
C ILE A 51 5.97 -20.14 -25.41
N ILE A 52 7.24 -20.24 -25.02
CA ILE A 52 7.77 -19.53 -23.86
C ILE A 52 7.65 -18.02 -24.06
N LEU A 53 8.02 -17.50 -25.24
CA LEU A 53 7.93 -16.08 -25.56
C LEU A 53 6.50 -15.57 -25.46
N TYR A 54 5.55 -16.31 -26.03
CA TYR A 54 4.13 -15.97 -25.94
C TYR A 54 3.62 -15.88 -24.51
N PHE A 55 3.93 -16.88 -23.66
CA PHE A 55 3.52 -16.83 -22.27
C PHE A 55 4.19 -15.70 -21.48
N THR A 56 5.43 -15.38 -21.81
CA THR A 56 6.13 -14.23 -21.20
C THR A 56 5.42 -12.92 -21.55
N GLU A 57 5.06 -12.70 -22.81
CA GLU A 57 4.30 -11.52 -23.25
C GLU A 57 2.92 -11.43 -22.57
N GLN A 58 2.20 -12.57 -22.49
CA GLN A 58 0.90 -12.61 -21.81
C GLN A 58 1.05 -12.28 -20.32
N PHE A 59 2.09 -12.81 -19.68
CA PHE A 59 2.37 -12.53 -18.27
C PHE A 59 2.70 -11.05 -18.03
N GLU A 60 3.52 -10.45 -18.91
CA GLU A 60 3.84 -9.02 -18.84
C GLU A 60 2.59 -8.14 -19.03
N MET A 61 1.69 -8.49 -19.95
CA MET A 61 0.41 -7.80 -20.14
C MET A 61 -0.48 -7.88 -18.89
N ILE A 62 -0.59 -9.07 -18.29
CA ILE A 62 -1.35 -9.28 -17.05
C ILE A 62 -0.73 -8.47 -15.92
N MET A 63 0.58 -8.55 -15.73
CA MET A 63 1.30 -7.82 -14.69
C MET A 63 1.20 -6.31 -14.85
N SER A 64 1.24 -5.79 -16.09
CA SER A 64 1.06 -4.36 -16.35
C SER A 64 -0.37 -3.90 -16.05
N SER A 65 -1.38 -4.72 -16.36
CA SER A 65 -2.78 -4.43 -16.07
C SER A 65 -3.05 -4.44 -14.56
N ILE A 66 -2.50 -5.40 -13.84
CA ILE A 66 -2.56 -5.47 -12.37
C ILE A 66 -1.75 -4.31 -11.76
N GLY A 67 -0.55 -4.04 -12.28
CA GLY A 67 0.33 -2.99 -11.77
C GLY A 67 -0.26 -1.58 -11.83
N ASN A 68 -1.11 -1.29 -12.79
CA ASN A 68 -1.79 0.01 -12.88
C ASN A 68 -2.99 0.12 -11.92
N SER A 69 -3.75 -0.96 -11.73
CA SER A 69 -4.87 -1.01 -10.77
C SER A 69 -4.37 -1.13 -9.32
N SER A 70 -3.30 -1.90 -9.08
CA SER A 70 -2.79 -2.16 -7.74
C SER A 70 -1.97 -1.01 -7.14
N ARG A 71 -1.40 -0.12 -7.95
CA ARG A 71 -0.62 1.02 -7.44
C ARG A 71 -1.48 2.03 -6.68
N GLU A 72 -2.73 2.23 -7.07
CA GLU A 72 -3.67 3.07 -6.31
C GLU A 72 -4.20 2.33 -5.08
N SER A 73 -4.58 1.07 -5.24
CA SER A 73 -5.02 0.19 -4.15
C SER A 73 -3.96 0.01 -3.04
N VAL A 74 -2.70 -0.25 -3.40
CA VAL A 74 -1.63 -0.43 -2.41
C VAL A 74 -1.32 0.84 -1.62
N LEU A 75 -1.42 2.01 -2.23
CA LEU A 75 -1.28 3.27 -1.47
C LEU A 75 -2.42 3.45 -0.48
N ASP A 76 -3.64 3.14 -0.88
CA ASP A 76 -4.81 3.18 0.02
C ASP A 76 -4.65 2.22 1.19
N ASP A 77 -4.14 1.01 0.93
CA ASP A 77 -3.82 0.03 1.97
C ASP A 77 -2.74 0.53 2.93
N ILE A 78 -1.70 1.20 2.41
CA ILE A 78 -0.64 1.82 3.22
C ILE A 78 -1.19 2.97 4.06
N LEU A 79 -2.03 3.83 3.49
CA LEU A 79 -2.68 4.94 4.21
C LEU A 79 -3.61 4.39 5.30
N HIS A 80 -4.37 3.36 5.00
CA HIS A 80 -5.21 2.67 5.97
C HIS A 80 -4.36 2.06 7.10
N TYR A 81 -3.25 1.40 6.78
CA TYR A 81 -2.32 0.85 7.76
C TYR A 81 -1.74 1.95 8.67
N ILE A 82 -1.30 3.08 8.09
CA ILE A 82 -0.80 4.22 8.87
C ILE A 82 -1.86 4.73 9.84
N ASN A 83 -3.09 4.95 9.37
CA ASN A 83 -4.18 5.48 10.19
C ASN A 83 -4.56 4.56 11.37
N HIS A 84 -4.36 3.24 11.24
CA HIS A 84 -4.65 2.29 12.32
C HIS A 84 -3.46 2.01 13.24
N ASN A 85 -2.24 2.27 12.77
CA ASN A 85 -1.01 1.91 13.49
C ASN A 85 -0.10 3.10 13.81
N TYR A 86 -0.56 4.35 13.62
CA TYR A 86 0.26 5.56 13.76
C TYR A 86 0.99 5.69 15.09
N ALA A 87 0.44 5.13 16.16
CA ALA A 87 1.05 5.15 17.49
C ALA A 87 2.26 4.21 17.63
N SER A 88 2.41 3.25 16.72
CA SER A 88 3.53 2.32 16.73
C SER A 88 4.77 2.90 16.03
N ASN A 89 5.89 2.17 16.07
CA ASN A 89 7.13 2.60 15.39
C ASN A 89 7.03 2.31 13.89
N ILE A 90 6.35 3.18 13.15
CA ILE A 90 6.17 3.07 11.71
C ILE A 90 7.31 3.77 10.98
N THR A 91 8.07 3.01 10.17
CA THR A 91 9.09 3.51 9.26
C THR A 91 8.92 2.90 7.87
N LEU A 92 9.47 3.55 6.84
CA LEU A 92 9.44 2.98 5.49
C LEU A 92 10.11 1.60 5.42
N GLU A 93 11.18 1.41 6.19
CA GLU A 93 11.92 0.16 6.26
C GLU A 93 11.07 -0.99 6.81
N ASN A 94 10.18 -0.68 7.77
CA ASN A 94 9.31 -1.68 8.39
C ASN A 94 8.06 -1.97 7.57
N ILE A 95 7.53 -0.97 6.87
CA ILE A 95 6.26 -1.08 6.13
C ILE A 95 6.48 -1.62 4.71
N ALA A 96 7.50 -1.16 4.00
CA ALA A 96 7.68 -1.51 2.59
C ALA A 96 7.67 -3.03 2.33
N PRO A 97 8.32 -3.87 3.14
CA PRO A 97 8.27 -5.32 2.96
C PRO A 97 6.87 -5.92 3.12
N LEU A 98 6.01 -5.34 3.98
CA LEU A 98 4.64 -5.82 4.21
C LEU A 98 3.77 -5.70 2.95
N PHE A 99 4.09 -4.73 2.10
CA PHE A 99 3.39 -4.46 0.84
C PHE A 99 4.19 -4.90 -0.40
N GLY A 100 5.26 -5.70 -0.22
CA GLY A 100 6.07 -6.24 -1.32
C GLY A 100 6.98 -5.21 -2.02
N TYR A 101 7.31 -4.10 -1.37
CA TYR A 101 8.17 -3.05 -1.91
C TYR A 101 9.50 -2.93 -1.15
N ASN A 102 10.50 -2.33 -1.81
CA ASN A 102 11.64 -1.79 -1.09
C ASN A 102 11.34 -0.37 -0.58
N SER A 103 11.97 0.04 0.51
CA SER A 103 11.73 1.32 1.18
C SER A 103 12.02 2.54 0.29
N SER A 104 13.08 2.49 -0.51
CA SER A 104 13.46 3.59 -1.41
C SER A 104 12.44 3.82 -2.53
N TYR A 105 11.93 2.73 -3.11
CA TYR A 105 10.91 2.80 -4.15
C TYR A 105 9.57 3.28 -3.59
N LEU A 106 9.15 2.70 -2.46
CA LEU A 106 7.92 3.11 -1.78
C LEU A 106 7.98 4.60 -1.39
N GLY A 107 9.10 5.08 -0.86
CA GLY A 107 9.29 6.48 -0.50
C GLY A 107 9.13 7.44 -1.69
N LYS A 108 9.62 7.06 -2.87
CA LYS A 108 9.46 7.84 -4.10
C LYS A 108 7.99 7.88 -4.56
N ILE A 109 7.30 6.73 -4.58
CA ILE A 109 5.88 6.66 -4.95
C ILE A 109 5.04 7.47 -3.97
N PHE A 110 5.25 7.29 -2.67
CA PHE A 110 4.54 7.97 -1.61
C PHE A 110 4.66 9.50 -1.78
N ARG A 111 5.89 10.00 -1.91
CA ARG A 111 6.14 11.43 -2.12
C ARG A 111 5.49 11.97 -3.41
N LYS A 112 5.53 11.19 -4.50
CA LYS A 112 4.91 11.59 -5.78
C LYS A 112 3.39 11.73 -5.68
N LYS A 113 2.74 10.83 -4.93
CA LYS A 113 1.27 10.78 -4.81
C LYS A 113 0.75 11.69 -3.70
N MET A 114 1.41 11.72 -2.54
CA MET A 114 0.98 12.48 -1.37
C MET A 114 1.50 13.93 -1.34
N GLY A 115 2.48 14.27 -2.19
CA GLY A 115 3.12 15.59 -2.19
C GLY A 115 4.12 15.80 -1.06
N GLU A 116 4.17 14.90 -0.08
CA GLU A 116 5.06 14.97 1.08
C GLU A 116 5.74 13.63 1.35
N ASN A 117 6.81 13.65 2.19
CA ASN A 117 7.49 12.42 2.55
C ASN A 117 6.70 11.63 3.61
N PHE A 118 6.97 10.33 3.67
CA PHE A 118 6.29 9.38 4.54
C PHE A 118 6.31 9.82 6.04
N ASN A 119 7.47 10.23 6.55
CA ASN A 119 7.59 10.63 7.95
C ASN A 119 6.77 11.89 8.26
N SER A 120 6.69 12.85 7.33
CA SER A 120 5.85 14.04 7.48
C SER A 120 4.37 13.68 7.52
N TYR A 121 3.95 12.75 6.69
CA TYR A 121 2.57 12.26 6.70
C TYR A 121 2.21 11.56 8.01
N VAL A 122 3.09 10.69 8.52
CA VAL A 122 2.90 10.04 9.83
C VAL A 122 2.82 11.08 10.95
N ASP A 123 3.70 12.09 10.91
CA ASP A 123 3.62 13.22 11.88
C ASP A 123 2.27 13.94 11.76
N HIS A 124 1.76 14.24 10.57
CA HIS A 124 0.43 14.86 10.38
C HIS A 124 -0.68 14.04 11.01
N VAL A 125 -0.69 12.72 10.78
CA VAL A 125 -1.68 11.81 11.39
C VAL A 125 -1.60 11.84 12.92
N ARG A 126 -0.40 11.75 13.48
CA ARG A 126 -0.17 11.81 14.93
C ARG A 126 -0.61 13.13 15.55
N ILE A 127 -0.28 14.24 14.90
CA ILE A 127 -0.68 15.57 15.37
C ILE A 127 -2.20 15.73 15.32
N LYS A 128 -2.86 15.28 14.26
CA LYS A 128 -4.33 15.28 14.17
C LYS A 128 -4.97 14.53 15.35
N HIS A 129 -4.55 13.31 15.62
CA HIS A 129 -5.07 12.54 16.76
C HIS A 129 -4.70 13.17 18.12
N SER A 130 -3.54 13.83 18.22
CA SER A 130 -3.18 14.54 19.45
C SER A 130 -4.08 15.76 19.71
N MET A 131 -4.52 16.46 18.66
CA MET A 131 -5.49 17.56 18.77
C MET A 131 -6.83 17.06 19.30
N GLU A 132 -7.32 15.94 18.78
CA GLU A 132 -8.55 15.29 19.26
C GLU A 132 -8.44 14.91 20.73
N LEU A 133 -7.33 14.31 21.15
CA LEU A 133 -7.08 13.94 22.56
C LEU A 133 -6.91 15.16 23.48
N LEU A 134 -6.32 16.25 23.00
CA LEU A 134 -6.18 17.48 23.77
C LEU A 134 -7.53 18.10 24.10
N CYS A 135 -8.51 18.00 23.21
CA CYS A 135 -9.87 18.52 23.41
C CYS A 135 -10.76 17.56 24.22
N SER A 136 -10.66 16.25 23.92
CA SER A 136 -11.60 15.24 24.44
C SER A 136 -11.17 14.60 25.76
N SER A 137 -9.94 14.83 26.26
CA SER A 137 -9.44 14.14 27.42
C SER A 137 -8.70 15.07 28.40
N GLU A 138 -8.62 14.64 29.69
CA GLU A 138 -7.84 15.27 30.75
C GLU A 138 -6.38 14.77 30.81
N LEU A 139 -5.95 13.97 29.81
CA LEU A 139 -4.61 13.41 29.79
C LEU A 139 -3.55 14.52 29.76
N LYS A 140 -2.49 14.36 30.53
CA LYS A 140 -1.35 15.28 30.47
C LYS A 140 -0.68 15.25 29.12
N VAL A 141 -0.09 16.36 28.68
CA VAL A 141 0.52 16.51 27.35
C VAL A 141 1.54 15.42 27.05
N TYR A 142 2.37 15.03 28.02
CA TYR A 142 3.34 13.97 27.86
C TYR A 142 2.67 12.59 27.59
N ALA A 143 1.55 12.32 28.26
CA ALA A 143 0.81 11.07 28.07
C ALA A 143 0.11 11.02 26.69
N ILE A 144 -0.33 12.18 26.18
CA ILE A 144 -0.84 12.29 24.81
C ILE A 144 0.29 12.06 23.80
N ALA A 145 1.46 12.68 24.01
CA ALA A 145 2.62 12.47 23.13
C ALA A 145 2.97 10.97 23.00
N GLU A 146 3.05 10.28 24.14
CA GLU A 146 3.31 8.84 24.18
C GLU A 146 2.21 8.03 23.47
N LYS A 147 0.94 8.34 23.76
CA LYS A 147 -0.22 7.66 23.21
C LYS A 147 -0.32 7.79 21.68
N VAL A 148 0.12 8.91 21.11
CA VAL A 148 0.16 9.09 19.63
C VAL A 148 1.48 8.64 19.01
N GLY A 149 2.39 8.03 19.77
CA GLY A 149 3.60 7.39 19.28
C GLY A 149 4.87 8.25 19.26
N TYR A 150 4.91 9.35 19.99
CA TYR A 150 6.15 10.11 20.21
C TYR A 150 6.88 9.63 21.46
N ARG A 151 8.11 9.10 21.28
CA ARG A 151 8.96 8.69 22.41
C ARG A 151 9.59 9.85 23.17
N ASN A 152 9.73 10.99 22.51
CA ASN A 152 10.32 12.20 23.08
C ASN A 152 9.28 13.32 23.07
N VAL A 153 8.97 13.84 24.25
CA VAL A 153 7.95 14.87 24.46
C VAL A 153 8.39 16.23 23.89
N ASP A 154 9.67 16.56 23.95
CA ASP A 154 10.19 17.82 23.40
C ASP A 154 10.08 17.81 21.87
N TYR A 155 10.38 16.67 21.25
CA TYR A 155 10.19 16.50 19.82
C TYR A 155 8.72 16.61 19.40
N PHE A 156 7.81 16.06 20.22
CA PHE A 156 6.36 16.25 20.03
C PHE A 156 5.99 17.75 20.09
N HIS A 157 6.46 18.50 21.08
CA HIS A 157 6.20 19.94 21.18
C HIS A 157 6.66 20.70 19.94
N ILE A 158 7.86 20.40 19.43
CA ILE A 158 8.41 21.00 18.21
C ILE A 158 7.51 20.69 17.01
N LYS A 159 7.12 19.42 16.84
CA LYS A 159 6.26 18.98 15.75
C LYS A 159 4.87 19.59 15.83
N PHE A 160 4.26 19.54 17.01
CA PHE A 160 2.94 20.12 17.22
C PHE A 160 2.92 21.63 16.90
N LYS A 161 3.88 22.38 17.42
CA LYS A 161 4.01 23.82 17.11
C LYS A 161 4.27 24.07 15.61
N LYS A 162 5.05 23.22 14.95
CA LYS A 162 5.30 23.32 13.52
C LYS A 162 4.03 23.18 12.69
N TYR A 163 3.17 22.22 13.02
CA TYR A 163 1.98 21.89 12.21
C TYR A 163 0.74 22.70 12.61
N VAL A 164 0.61 23.07 13.89
CA VAL A 164 -0.57 23.76 14.46
C VAL A 164 -0.33 25.26 14.66
N GLY A 165 0.94 25.67 14.72
CA GLY A 165 1.33 27.07 14.96
C GLY A 165 1.38 27.45 16.44
N LYS A 166 0.85 26.62 17.36
CA LYS A 166 0.74 26.85 18.81
C LYS A 166 1.29 25.65 19.58
N SER A 167 1.58 25.84 20.87
CA SER A 167 1.93 24.73 21.75
C SER A 167 0.70 23.86 22.07
N PRO A 168 0.89 22.56 22.45
CA PRO A 168 -0.21 21.70 22.87
C PRO A 168 -1.02 22.27 24.04
N ALA A 169 -0.36 22.93 24.98
CA ALA A 169 -1.02 23.53 26.16
C ALA A 169 -1.87 24.74 25.78
N GLU A 170 -1.37 25.62 24.90
CA GLU A 170 -2.12 26.74 24.35
C GLU A 170 -3.34 26.25 23.55
N TYR A 171 -3.14 25.27 22.69
CA TYR A 171 -4.22 24.67 21.90
C TYR A 171 -5.33 24.10 22.77
N ARG A 172 -4.99 23.36 23.84
CA ARG A 172 -5.96 22.84 24.82
C ARG A 172 -6.75 23.95 25.48
N LYS A 173 -6.05 25.02 25.95
CA LYS A 173 -6.70 26.12 26.66
C LYS A 173 -7.74 26.82 25.81
N GLU A 174 -7.49 26.95 24.53
CA GLU A 174 -8.41 27.60 23.59
C GLU A 174 -9.64 26.76 23.27
N HIS A 175 -9.46 25.45 23.04
CA HIS A 175 -10.54 24.57 22.55
C HIS A 175 -11.26 23.78 23.67
N LYS A 176 -10.87 23.92 24.93
CA LYS A 176 -11.53 23.30 26.07
C LYS A 176 -12.57 24.19 26.72
N ASN A 177 -12.63 25.45 26.32
CA ASN A 177 -13.60 26.43 26.81
C ASN A 177 -14.80 26.60 25.90
N GLU A 178 -14.89 25.77 24.82
CA GLU A 178 -16.06 25.61 23.97
C GLU A 178 -16.80 24.30 24.35
#